data_92aa4eac93a6d3f336857483b66127cc
#
_entry.id   92aa4eac93a6d3f336857483b66127cc
#
_cell.length_a   1.000
_cell.length_b   1.000
_cell.length_c   1.000
_cell.angle_alpha   90.00
_cell.angle_beta   90.00
_cell.angle_gamma   90.00
#
_symmetry.space_group_name_H-M   'P 1'
#
loop_
_entity.id
_entity.type
_entity.pdbx_description
1 polymer ?
#
loop_
_entity_poly.entity_id
_entity_poly.type
_entity_poly.pdbx_seq_one_letter_code
_entity_poly.pdbx_strand_id
1 'polypeptide(L)'
;MNSEDYCVLFADALVRQETLTFACKCTVRYSGRAESYLDLGDRLVTIKSDGALIIHQPFGNAPINYMKPGTSHSLKLENGKLIMRSKHILQKEQIDMKIEKIHFFNSHKLEDAQSIIVSGTEDDMSDMIYKNPHMIEEGFKPVSQEEQTVYGFIDVLGVDKNGTLTVIECKRYCAELSAVTQLRRYVEKIMVTKGISKVRGILAAPKITENAKTMLEDWGFEFKSINPPKYFEEHDKKQARLDFFD
;
A
#
# COMPACT_ATOMS: atom_id res chain seq x y z
N MET A 1 -1.97 -12.30 37.61
CA MET A 1 -2.53 -10.93 37.48
C MET A 1 -4.03 -11.03 37.58
N ASN A 2 -4.65 -10.16 38.35
CA ASN A 2 -6.10 -10.05 38.45
C ASN A 2 -6.64 -9.04 37.39
N SER A 3 -7.96 -8.90 37.26
CA SER A 3 -8.55 -8.04 36.24
C SER A 3 -8.28 -6.54 36.46
N GLU A 4 -8.10 -6.11 37.68
CA GLU A 4 -7.79 -4.71 38.03
C GLU A 4 -6.36 -4.35 37.61
N ASP A 5 -5.40 -5.31 37.80
CA ASP A 5 -4.02 -5.12 37.36
C ASP A 5 -3.94 -4.83 35.86
N TYR A 6 -4.74 -5.54 35.03
CA TYR A 6 -4.79 -5.28 33.59
C TYR A 6 -5.34 -3.89 33.25
N CYS A 7 -6.33 -3.39 34.00
CA CYS A 7 -6.85 -2.04 33.78
C CYS A 7 -5.78 -0.97 34.07
N VAL A 8 -5.00 -1.14 35.14
CA VAL A 8 -3.91 -0.22 35.49
C VAL A 8 -2.82 -0.26 34.43
N LEU A 9 -2.32 -1.45 34.08
CA LEU A 9 -1.27 -1.62 33.06
C LEU A 9 -1.69 -1.06 31.69
N PHE A 10 -2.96 -1.25 31.32
CA PHE A 10 -3.51 -0.73 30.09
C PHE A 10 -3.51 0.81 30.07
N ALA A 11 -3.99 1.43 31.17
CA ALA A 11 -4.01 2.89 31.28
C ALA A 11 -2.60 3.48 31.29
N ASP A 12 -1.67 2.87 32.03
CA ASP A 12 -0.28 3.30 32.10
C ASP A 12 0.43 3.21 30.76
N ALA A 13 0.21 2.13 30.00
CA ALA A 13 0.77 1.97 28.65
C ALA A 13 0.30 3.05 27.70
N LEU A 14 -0.99 3.41 27.73
CA LEU A 14 -1.54 4.50 26.91
C LEU A 14 -0.93 5.87 27.29
N VAL A 15 -0.82 6.16 28.60
CA VAL A 15 -0.21 7.42 29.08
C VAL A 15 1.25 7.53 28.64
N ARG A 16 2.00 6.42 28.67
CA ARG A 16 3.40 6.37 28.23
C ARG A 16 3.56 6.28 26.70
N GLN A 17 2.45 6.26 25.95
CA GLN A 17 2.45 6.10 24.49
C GLN A 17 3.20 4.85 24.04
N GLU A 18 3.05 3.76 24.78
CA GLU A 18 3.61 2.47 24.41
C GLU A 18 2.75 1.75 23.39
N THR A 19 3.37 0.97 22.52
CA THR A 19 2.66 -0.04 21.74
C THR A 19 2.27 -1.19 22.66
N LEU A 20 0.98 -1.50 22.70
CA LEU A 20 0.39 -2.49 23.57
C LEU A 20 -0.10 -3.67 22.75
N THR A 21 0.26 -4.89 23.16
CA THR A 21 -0.17 -6.13 22.48
C THR A 21 -0.63 -7.15 23.50
N PHE A 22 -1.79 -7.75 23.28
CA PHE A 22 -2.31 -8.82 24.11
C PHE A 22 -3.12 -9.83 23.30
N ALA A 23 -3.12 -11.09 23.76
CA ALA A 23 -4.03 -12.10 23.26
C ALA A 23 -5.11 -12.38 24.31
N CYS A 24 -6.36 -12.50 23.84
CA CYS A 24 -7.49 -12.68 24.74
C CYS A 24 -8.61 -13.48 24.08
N LYS A 25 -9.41 -14.15 24.93
CA LYS A 25 -10.69 -14.72 24.54
C LYS A 25 -11.78 -13.67 24.74
N CYS A 26 -12.43 -13.26 23.67
CA CYS A 26 -13.37 -12.14 23.70
C CYS A 26 -14.45 -12.22 22.62
N THR A 27 -15.53 -11.45 22.81
CA THR A 27 -16.42 -11.03 21.71
C THR A 27 -16.05 -9.64 21.25
N VAL A 28 -16.32 -9.31 19.99
CA VAL A 28 -16.04 -7.98 19.42
C VAL A 28 -17.28 -7.46 18.72
N ARG A 29 -17.70 -6.25 19.05
CA ARG A 29 -18.77 -5.52 18.36
C ARG A 29 -18.21 -4.23 17.78
N TYR A 30 -18.36 -4.06 16.48
CA TYR A 30 -18.06 -2.81 15.78
C TYR A 30 -19.34 -2.10 15.38
N SER A 31 -19.36 -0.78 15.55
CA SER A 31 -20.40 0.11 15.04
C SER A 31 -19.77 1.35 14.41
N GLY A 32 -20.27 1.74 13.23
CA GLY A 32 -19.77 2.87 12.44
C GLY A 32 -20.41 2.90 11.07
N ARG A 33 -19.59 2.89 10.01
CA ARG A 33 -20.07 2.80 8.61
C ARG A 33 -20.88 1.53 8.31
N ALA A 34 -20.67 0.49 9.12
CA ALA A 34 -21.43 -0.76 9.13
C ALA A 34 -21.51 -1.24 10.58
N GLU A 35 -22.27 -2.28 10.83
CA GLU A 35 -22.23 -3.01 12.09
C GLU A 35 -21.65 -4.40 11.86
N SER A 36 -20.79 -4.87 12.76
CA SER A 36 -20.33 -6.25 12.77
C SER A 36 -20.22 -6.80 14.18
N TYR A 37 -20.36 -8.11 14.30
CA TYR A 37 -20.23 -8.84 15.55
C TYR A 37 -19.37 -10.08 15.31
N LEU A 38 -18.39 -10.27 16.18
CA LEU A 38 -17.58 -11.48 16.26
C LEU A 38 -17.90 -12.19 17.57
N ASP A 39 -18.34 -13.41 17.44
CA ASP A 39 -18.65 -14.26 18.58
C ASP A 39 -17.39 -14.64 19.37
N LEU A 40 -17.60 -15.26 20.52
CA LEU A 40 -16.52 -15.59 21.45
C LEU A 40 -15.42 -16.40 20.77
N GLY A 41 -14.18 -15.93 20.87
CA GLY A 41 -13.02 -16.60 20.32
C GLY A 41 -11.72 -15.90 20.71
N ASP A 42 -10.61 -16.54 20.41
CA ASP A 42 -9.29 -15.98 20.67
C ASP A 42 -8.90 -14.95 19.62
N ARG A 43 -8.34 -13.83 20.07
CA ARG A 43 -7.91 -12.69 19.26
C ARG A 43 -6.56 -12.19 19.72
N LEU A 44 -5.77 -11.75 18.76
CA LEU A 44 -4.57 -10.97 18.99
C LEU A 44 -4.92 -9.49 18.77
N VAL A 45 -4.66 -8.65 19.74
CA VAL A 45 -5.00 -7.23 19.74
C VAL A 45 -3.72 -6.42 19.85
N THR A 46 -3.56 -5.44 18.96
CA THR A 46 -2.46 -4.47 19.03
C THR A 46 -3.03 -3.07 19.02
N ILE A 47 -2.59 -2.23 19.96
CA ILE A 47 -2.82 -0.79 19.99
C ILE A 47 -1.46 -0.12 19.83
N LYS A 48 -1.31 0.67 18.78
CA LYS A 48 -0.08 1.41 18.51
C LYS A 48 -0.02 2.72 19.30
N SER A 49 1.16 3.30 19.42
CA SER A 49 1.37 4.57 20.13
C SER A 49 0.56 5.75 19.57
N ASP A 50 0.18 5.72 18.29
CA ASP A 50 -0.68 6.69 17.63
C ASP A 50 -2.18 6.44 17.83
N GLY A 51 -2.54 5.39 18.57
CA GLY A 51 -3.92 4.97 18.83
C GLY A 51 -4.53 4.10 17.72
N ALA A 52 -3.79 3.66 16.73
CA ALA A 52 -4.32 2.68 15.79
C ALA A 52 -4.59 1.35 16.50
N LEU A 53 -5.79 0.78 16.27
CA LEU A 53 -6.18 -0.53 16.79
C LEU A 53 -6.19 -1.57 15.68
N ILE A 54 -5.63 -2.74 15.95
CA ILE A 54 -5.60 -3.87 15.01
C ILE A 54 -6.03 -5.12 15.79
N ILE A 55 -7.01 -5.86 15.24
CA ILE A 55 -7.51 -7.11 15.82
C ILE A 55 -7.37 -8.22 14.79
N HIS A 56 -6.61 -9.25 15.13
CA HIS A 56 -6.43 -10.45 14.30
C HIS A 56 -7.13 -11.67 14.92
N GLN A 57 -7.57 -12.57 14.03
CA GLN A 57 -7.89 -13.96 14.36
C GLN A 57 -6.60 -14.80 14.42
N PRO A 58 -6.64 -16.02 14.96
CA PRO A 58 -5.47 -16.92 15.00
C PRO A 58 -4.95 -17.36 13.61
N PHE A 59 -5.65 -17.00 12.55
CA PHE A 59 -5.34 -17.36 11.16
C PHE A 59 -5.62 -16.18 10.23
N GLY A 60 -5.05 -16.23 9.02
CA GLY A 60 -5.13 -15.17 8.02
C GLY A 60 -4.07 -14.08 8.23
N ASN A 61 -3.77 -13.33 7.18
CA ASN A 61 -2.77 -12.26 7.14
C ASN A 61 -3.36 -10.86 7.33
N ALA A 62 -4.66 -10.70 7.14
CA ALA A 62 -5.35 -9.43 7.29
C ALA A 62 -6.02 -9.31 8.68
N PRO A 63 -6.10 -8.11 9.27
CA PRO A 63 -6.87 -7.90 10.48
C PRO A 63 -8.37 -8.10 10.22
N ILE A 64 -9.09 -8.71 11.19
CA ILE A 64 -10.54 -8.87 11.10
C ILE A 64 -11.29 -7.57 11.42
N ASN A 65 -10.72 -6.76 12.32
CA ASN A 65 -11.15 -5.38 12.61
C ASN A 65 -9.94 -4.48 12.81
N TYR A 66 -10.09 -3.23 12.46
CA TYR A 66 -9.08 -2.19 12.76
C TYR A 66 -9.74 -0.82 12.93
N MET A 67 -9.05 0.08 13.62
CA MET A 67 -9.39 1.49 13.70
C MET A 67 -8.15 2.34 13.43
N LYS A 68 -8.37 3.47 12.79
CA LYS A 68 -7.30 4.39 12.35
C LYS A 68 -6.58 5.06 13.53
N PRO A 69 -5.38 5.64 13.31
CA PRO A 69 -4.72 6.53 14.26
C PRO A 69 -5.66 7.60 14.83
N GLY A 70 -5.44 8.00 16.08
CA GLY A 70 -6.30 8.97 16.78
C GLY A 70 -7.53 8.34 17.45
N THR A 71 -7.61 7.01 17.52
CA THR A 71 -8.61 6.29 18.30
C THR A 71 -8.26 6.35 19.78
N SER A 72 -9.26 6.63 20.61
CA SER A 72 -9.14 6.58 22.08
C SER A 72 -9.58 5.23 22.61
N HIS A 73 -8.88 4.73 23.63
CA HIS A 73 -9.10 3.42 24.20
C HIS A 73 -9.30 3.48 25.71
N SER A 74 -10.10 2.56 26.25
CA SER A 74 -10.24 2.34 27.67
C SER A 74 -10.49 0.86 27.96
N LEU A 75 -9.92 0.36 29.06
CA LEU A 75 -10.19 -0.96 29.59
C LEU A 75 -10.73 -0.80 31.00
N LYS A 76 -11.91 -1.33 31.27
CA LYS A 76 -12.59 -1.20 32.58
C LYS A 76 -13.17 -2.53 33.03
N LEU A 77 -13.23 -2.70 34.34
CA LEU A 77 -13.95 -3.80 34.94
C LEU A 77 -15.41 -3.40 35.19
N GLU A 78 -16.35 -4.03 34.48
CA GLU A 78 -17.80 -3.75 34.58
C GLU A 78 -18.52 -5.07 34.88
N ASN A 79 -19.23 -5.14 36.01
CA ASN A 79 -19.95 -6.33 36.45
C ASN A 79 -19.08 -7.62 36.47
N GLY A 80 -17.83 -7.49 36.91
CA GLY A 80 -16.87 -8.59 36.98
C GLY A 80 -16.26 -9.02 35.63
N LYS A 81 -16.52 -8.30 34.54
CA LYS A 81 -15.98 -8.54 33.18
C LYS A 81 -15.10 -7.39 32.71
N LEU A 82 -14.01 -7.71 32.04
CA LEU A 82 -13.17 -6.71 31.37
C LEU A 82 -13.83 -6.27 30.09
N ILE A 83 -14.10 -4.96 29.97
CA ILE A 83 -14.67 -4.33 28.80
C ILE A 83 -13.66 -3.33 28.23
N MET A 84 -13.18 -3.59 27.01
CA MET A 84 -12.39 -2.62 26.26
C MET A 84 -13.31 -1.84 25.31
N ARG A 85 -13.22 -0.52 25.36
CA ARG A 85 -13.89 0.37 24.42
C ARG A 85 -12.89 1.21 23.65
N SER A 86 -13.07 1.23 22.36
CA SER A 86 -12.26 2.01 21.43
C SER A 86 -13.18 2.92 20.61
N LYS A 87 -12.89 4.23 20.57
CA LYS A 87 -13.72 5.22 19.88
C LYS A 87 -12.88 6.14 19.00
N HIS A 88 -13.28 6.27 17.75
CA HIS A 88 -12.72 7.25 16.83
C HIS A 88 -13.77 8.34 16.53
N ILE A 89 -13.61 9.52 17.14
CA ILE A 89 -14.63 10.58 17.12
C ILE A 89 -14.88 11.08 15.69
N LEU A 90 -13.83 11.39 14.94
CA LEU A 90 -13.95 11.94 13.58
C LEU A 90 -14.58 10.95 12.58
N GLN A 91 -14.30 9.65 12.71
CA GLN A 91 -14.88 8.61 11.86
C GLN A 91 -16.26 8.15 12.35
N LYS A 92 -16.65 8.54 13.57
CA LYS A 92 -17.88 8.08 14.25
C LYS A 92 -17.93 6.56 14.36
N GLU A 93 -16.80 5.96 14.69
CA GLU A 93 -16.63 4.50 14.80
C GLU A 93 -16.37 4.10 16.25
N GLN A 94 -16.87 2.94 16.64
CA GLN A 94 -16.66 2.36 17.97
C GLN A 94 -16.45 0.84 17.87
N ILE A 95 -15.51 0.34 18.67
CA ILE A 95 -15.35 -1.10 18.94
C ILE A 95 -15.50 -1.33 20.43
N ASP A 96 -16.37 -2.27 20.78
CA ASP A 96 -16.55 -2.78 22.14
C ASP A 96 -16.12 -4.25 22.18
N MET A 97 -15.19 -4.57 23.09
CA MET A 97 -14.72 -5.94 23.33
C MET A 97 -15.09 -6.36 24.74
N LYS A 98 -15.77 -7.53 24.88
CA LYS A 98 -16.00 -8.18 26.16
C LYS A 98 -14.98 -9.29 26.30
N ILE A 99 -14.05 -9.12 27.24
CA ILE A 99 -12.91 -10.02 27.45
C ILE A 99 -13.22 -10.99 28.57
N GLU A 100 -13.18 -12.29 28.30
CA GLU A 100 -13.35 -13.35 29.28
C GLU A 100 -12.03 -13.77 29.88
N LYS A 101 -10.97 -13.81 29.10
CA LYS A 101 -9.64 -14.26 29.55
C LYS A 101 -8.57 -13.53 28.74
N ILE A 102 -7.51 -13.09 29.43
CA ILE A 102 -6.27 -12.61 28.81
C ILE A 102 -5.24 -13.75 28.89
N HIS A 103 -4.65 -14.10 27.75
CA HIS A 103 -3.62 -15.13 27.65
C HIS A 103 -2.24 -14.56 27.92
N PHE A 104 -1.93 -13.40 27.34
CA PHE A 104 -0.76 -12.59 27.63
C PHE A 104 -1.07 -11.11 27.41
N PHE A 105 -0.28 -10.26 28.03
CA PHE A 105 -0.36 -8.82 27.93
C PHE A 105 1.05 -8.24 27.99
N ASN A 106 1.41 -7.39 27.02
CA ASN A 106 2.71 -6.76 26.97
C ASN A 106 2.57 -5.34 26.39
N SER A 107 3.41 -4.43 26.88
CA SER A 107 3.55 -3.09 26.29
C SER A 107 5.01 -2.67 26.26
N HIS A 108 5.38 -1.91 25.26
CA HIS A 108 6.73 -1.41 25.10
C HIS A 108 6.75 -0.12 24.27
N LYS A 109 7.65 0.78 24.62
CA LYS A 109 7.92 1.94 23.79
C LYS A 109 8.77 1.51 22.61
N LEU A 110 8.14 1.44 21.44
CA LEU A 110 8.81 1.10 20.19
C LEU A 110 9.19 2.39 19.47
N GLU A 111 10.44 2.46 19.01
CA GLU A 111 10.98 3.60 18.27
C GLU A 111 11.42 3.10 16.90
N ASP A 112 10.84 3.68 15.84
CA ASP A 112 11.20 3.41 14.46
C ASP A 112 11.06 4.72 13.66
N ALA A 113 12.19 5.22 13.17
CA ALA A 113 12.24 6.39 12.29
C ALA A 113 12.52 5.99 10.83
N GLN A 114 12.52 4.68 10.52
CA GLN A 114 12.82 4.20 9.19
C GLN A 114 11.58 4.22 8.31
N SER A 115 11.75 4.73 7.10
CA SER A 115 10.74 4.59 6.05
C SER A 115 11.04 3.35 5.23
N ILE A 116 9.99 2.62 4.83
CA ILE A 116 10.17 1.52 3.89
C ILE A 116 10.68 2.09 2.55
N ILE A 117 11.80 1.56 2.07
CA ILE A 117 12.27 1.83 0.73
C ILE A 117 11.60 0.84 -0.21
N VAL A 118 10.72 1.34 -1.05
CA VAL A 118 10.08 0.55 -2.11
C VAL A 118 10.85 0.80 -3.39
N SER A 119 11.26 -0.26 -4.07
CA SER A 119 11.94 -0.19 -5.38
C SER A 119 11.23 -1.07 -6.40
N GLY A 120 11.39 -0.75 -7.68
CA GLY A 120 10.73 -1.45 -8.78
C GLY A 120 9.25 -1.05 -8.91
N THR A 121 8.92 0.19 -8.58
CA THR A 121 7.60 0.80 -8.82
C THR A 121 7.42 1.18 -10.30
N GLU A 122 6.23 1.62 -10.69
CA GLU A 122 5.98 2.19 -12.01
C GLU A 122 6.72 3.52 -12.18
N ASP A 123 6.83 4.32 -11.12
CA ASP A 123 7.62 5.57 -11.10
C ASP A 123 9.12 5.29 -11.31
N ASP A 124 9.66 4.24 -10.66
CA ASP A 124 11.05 3.82 -10.89
C ASP A 124 11.30 3.35 -12.33
N MET A 125 10.31 2.71 -12.98
CA MET A 125 10.39 2.34 -14.39
C MET A 125 10.35 3.57 -15.29
N SER A 126 9.47 4.51 -15.04
CA SER A 126 9.38 5.80 -15.72
C SER A 126 10.71 6.55 -15.63
N ASP A 127 11.28 6.66 -14.45
CA ASP A 127 12.60 7.25 -14.17
C ASP A 127 13.73 6.55 -14.95
N MET A 128 13.72 5.22 -14.95
CA MET A 128 14.71 4.41 -15.66
C MET A 128 14.64 4.64 -17.18
N ILE A 129 13.44 4.65 -17.73
CA ILE A 129 13.21 4.91 -19.17
C ILE A 129 13.62 6.34 -19.53
N TYR A 130 13.29 7.33 -18.69
CA TYR A 130 13.65 8.72 -18.91
C TYR A 130 15.16 8.94 -18.95
N LYS A 131 15.89 8.28 -18.04
CA LYS A 131 17.35 8.32 -17.94
C LYS A 131 18.03 7.48 -19.04
N ASN A 132 17.37 6.45 -19.55
CA ASN A 132 17.90 5.49 -20.53
C ASN A 132 16.93 5.31 -21.73
N PRO A 133 16.69 6.34 -22.52
CA PRO A 133 15.65 6.35 -23.55
C PRO A 133 15.88 5.31 -24.66
N HIS A 134 17.10 4.84 -24.87
CA HIS A 134 17.43 3.75 -25.80
C HIS A 134 16.73 2.42 -25.45
N MET A 135 16.26 2.26 -24.21
CA MET A 135 15.45 1.09 -23.82
C MET A 135 14.13 1.02 -24.55
N ILE A 136 13.60 2.14 -24.97
CA ILE A 136 12.40 2.23 -25.82
C ILE A 136 12.80 1.98 -27.27
N GLU A 137 13.62 2.86 -27.84
CA GLU A 137 14.17 2.74 -29.18
C GLU A 137 15.35 3.70 -29.39
N GLU A 138 16.17 3.42 -30.39
CA GLU A 138 17.25 4.31 -30.80
C GLU A 138 16.68 5.65 -31.27
N GLY A 139 17.21 6.76 -30.71
CA GLY A 139 16.78 8.11 -31.06
C GLY A 139 15.49 8.59 -30.40
N PHE A 140 14.89 7.83 -29.50
CA PHE A 140 13.83 8.33 -28.61
C PHE A 140 14.37 9.41 -27.68
N LYS A 141 13.64 10.52 -27.56
CA LYS A 141 13.98 11.66 -26.70
C LYS A 141 12.83 11.94 -25.76
N PRO A 142 12.96 11.65 -24.44
CA PRO A 142 11.96 12.00 -23.46
C PRO A 142 11.87 13.53 -23.32
N VAL A 143 10.65 14.03 -23.11
CA VAL A 143 10.34 15.48 -22.98
C VAL A 143 9.85 15.78 -21.57
N SER A 144 8.95 14.97 -21.02
CA SER A 144 8.43 15.11 -19.64
C SER A 144 8.11 13.76 -19.03
N GLN A 145 8.08 13.75 -17.69
CA GLN A 145 7.58 12.67 -16.86
C GLN A 145 6.37 13.17 -16.09
N GLU A 146 5.46 12.26 -15.71
CA GLU A 146 4.27 12.56 -14.92
C GLU A 146 3.45 13.73 -15.50
N GLU A 147 3.32 13.78 -16.82
CA GLU A 147 2.52 14.82 -17.49
C GLU A 147 1.07 14.72 -17.05
N GLN A 148 0.58 15.76 -16.37
CA GLN A 148 -0.76 15.76 -15.79
C GLN A 148 -1.84 15.85 -16.87
N THR A 149 -2.81 14.95 -16.82
CA THR A 149 -4.03 14.97 -17.63
C THR A 149 -5.27 14.90 -16.74
N VAL A 150 -6.45 15.13 -17.31
CA VAL A 150 -7.73 14.92 -16.60
C VAL A 150 -8.00 13.46 -16.26
N TYR A 151 -7.24 12.52 -16.81
CA TYR A 151 -7.36 11.08 -16.59
C TYR A 151 -6.27 10.52 -15.69
N GLY A 152 -5.34 11.34 -15.23
CA GLY A 152 -4.18 10.96 -14.43
C GLY A 152 -2.88 11.46 -15.06
N PHE A 153 -1.77 10.85 -14.66
CA PHE A 153 -0.42 11.22 -15.09
C PHE A 153 0.06 10.27 -16.17
N ILE A 154 0.70 10.82 -17.22
CA ILE A 154 1.41 10.04 -18.23
C ILE A 154 2.81 9.77 -17.71
N ASP A 155 3.23 8.50 -17.65
CA ASP A 155 4.52 8.13 -17.06
C ASP A 155 5.69 8.74 -17.79
N VAL A 156 5.75 8.61 -19.14
CA VAL A 156 6.76 9.28 -19.96
C VAL A 156 6.15 9.82 -21.25
N LEU A 157 6.38 11.08 -21.53
CA LEU A 157 6.08 11.71 -22.81
C LEU A 157 7.39 12.06 -23.51
N GLY A 158 7.50 11.73 -24.79
CA GLY A 158 8.71 12.00 -25.58
C GLY A 158 8.42 12.10 -27.08
N VAL A 159 9.48 12.16 -27.86
CA VAL A 159 9.42 12.15 -29.31
C VAL A 159 10.32 11.04 -29.87
N ASP A 160 9.85 10.36 -30.92
CA ASP A 160 10.67 9.37 -31.63
C ASP A 160 11.70 10.06 -32.54
N LYS A 161 12.55 9.27 -33.18
CA LYS A 161 13.58 9.76 -34.11
C LYS A 161 13.03 10.58 -35.30
N ASN A 162 11.74 10.43 -35.62
CA ASN A 162 11.06 11.13 -36.70
C ASN A 162 10.32 12.39 -36.18
N GLY A 163 10.42 12.70 -34.89
CA GLY A 163 9.71 13.81 -34.25
C GLY A 163 8.24 13.50 -33.91
N THR A 164 7.80 12.24 -33.99
CA THR A 164 6.43 11.87 -33.63
C THR A 164 6.30 11.82 -32.12
N LEU A 165 5.29 12.51 -31.57
CA LEU A 165 5.01 12.50 -30.15
C LEU A 165 4.61 11.08 -29.70
N THR A 166 5.19 10.63 -28.60
CA THR A 166 5.07 9.26 -28.10
C THR A 166 4.71 9.28 -26.63
N VAL A 167 3.63 8.61 -26.27
CA VAL A 167 3.15 8.39 -24.91
C VAL A 167 3.59 6.99 -24.46
N ILE A 168 4.20 6.90 -23.29
CA ILE A 168 4.59 5.63 -22.69
C ILE A 168 3.85 5.46 -21.37
N GLU A 169 3.22 4.32 -21.21
CA GLU A 169 2.59 3.85 -19.98
C GLU A 169 3.39 2.68 -19.42
N CYS A 170 3.75 2.72 -18.14
CA CYS A 170 4.56 1.70 -17.44
C CYS A 170 3.68 0.80 -16.59
N LYS A 171 3.98 -0.49 -16.57
CA LYS A 171 3.40 -1.44 -15.62
C LYS A 171 4.49 -2.34 -15.03
N ARG A 172 4.53 -2.38 -13.70
CA ARG A 172 5.62 -3.10 -12.97
C ARG A 172 5.56 -4.62 -13.07
N TYR A 173 4.40 -5.18 -13.45
CA TYR A 173 4.20 -6.63 -13.55
C TYR A 173 3.70 -7.03 -14.95
N CYS A 174 2.48 -7.50 -15.01
CA CYS A 174 1.83 -7.91 -16.26
C CYS A 174 0.80 -6.85 -16.67
N ALA A 175 0.93 -6.35 -17.88
CA ALA A 175 -0.03 -5.42 -18.44
C ALA A 175 -1.30 -6.16 -18.87
N GLU A 176 -2.45 -5.66 -18.42
CA GLU A 176 -3.78 -6.18 -18.70
C GLU A 176 -4.59 -5.18 -19.56
N LEU A 177 -5.83 -5.55 -19.91
CA LEU A 177 -6.74 -4.71 -20.74
C LEU A 177 -6.92 -3.29 -20.19
N SER A 178 -6.90 -3.14 -18.86
CA SER A 178 -7.01 -1.84 -18.20
C SER A 178 -5.85 -0.90 -18.55
N ALA A 179 -4.63 -1.42 -18.66
CA ALA A 179 -3.44 -0.65 -19.03
C ALA A 179 -3.51 -0.16 -20.49
N VAL A 180 -4.00 -1.01 -21.39
CA VAL A 180 -4.21 -0.63 -22.80
C VAL A 180 -5.26 0.47 -22.91
N THR A 181 -6.35 0.36 -22.16
CA THR A 181 -7.41 1.38 -22.11
C THR A 181 -6.88 2.71 -21.54
N GLN A 182 -6.01 2.66 -20.54
CA GLN A 182 -5.37 3.84 -19.94
C GLN A 182 -4.46 4.52 -20.96
N LEU A 183 -3.57 3.78 -21.61
CA LEU A 183 -2.70 4.29 -22.66
C LEU A 183 -3.50 4.99 -23.78
N ARG A 184 -4.58 4.36 -24.24
CA ARG A 184 -5.46 4.95 -25.26
C ARG A 184 -6.01 6.30 -24.84
N ARG A 185 -6.54 6.41 -23.61
CA ARG A 185 -7.07 7.68 -23.08
C ARG A 185 -6.00 8.78 -23.07
N TYR A 186 -4.77 8.43 -22.73
CA TYR A 186 -3.66 9.39 -22.74
C TYR A 186 -3.29 9.83 -24.16
N VAL A 187 -3.18 8.89 -25.10
CA VAL A 187 -2.90 9.19 -26.52
C VAL A 187 -3.98 10.10 -27.10
N GLU A 188 -5.26 9.75 -26.93
CA GLU A 188 -6.39 10.56 -27.42
C GLU A 188 -6.39 11.95 -26.78
N LYS A 189 -6.08 12.04 -25.48
CA LYS A 189 -6.01 13.34 -24.78
C LYS A 189 -4.89 14.22 -25.33
N ILE A 190 -3.71 13.67 -25.56
CA ILE A 190 -2.57 14.40 -26.13
C ILE A 190 -2.90 14.87 -27.56
N MET A 191 -3.51 14.01 -28.38
CA MET A 191 -3.95 14.38 -29.72
C MET A 191 -4.86 15.62 -29.68
N VAL A 192 -5.88 15.62 -28.82
CA VAL A 192 -6.81 16.73 -28.64
C VAL A 192 -6.10 17.99 -28.10
N THR A 193 -5.31 17.82 -27.03
CA THR A 193 -4.69 18.97 -26.34
C THR A 193 -3.63 19.66 -27.19
N LYS A 194 -2.88 18.90 -27.98
CA LYS A 194 -1.80 19.44 -28.85
C LYS A 194 -2.29 19.74 -30.26
N GLY A 195 -3.54 19.40 -30.61
CA GLY A 195 -4.09 19.62 -31.95
C GLY A 195 -3.40 18.82 -33.07
N ILE A 196 -2.92 17.62 -32.76
CA ILE A 196 -2.17 16.76 -33.69
C ILE A 196 -2.95 15.48 -33.97
N SER A 197 -2.81 14.97 -35.21
CA SER A 197 -3.55 13.78 -35.64
C SER A 197 -2.82 12.47 -35.44
N LYS A 198 -1.54 12.51 -35.04
CA LYS A 198 -0.72 11.31 -34.86
C LYS A 198 0.10 11.38 -33.58
N VAL A 199 -0.14 10.43 -32.68
CA VAL A 199 0.64 10.20 -31.47
C VAL A 199 0.86 8.68 -31.35
N ARG A 200 2.08 8.27 -31.05
CA ARG A 200 2.39 6.86 -30.76
C ARG A 200 2.06 6.54 -29.32
N GLY A 201 1.59 5.32 -29.07
CA GLY A 201 1.39 4.77 -27.73
C GLY A 201 2.26 3.55 -27.54
N ILE A 202 3.01 3.50 -26.44
CA ILE A 202 3.85 2.38 -26.06
C ILE A 202 3.49 1.93 -24.65
N LEU A 203 3.23 0.64 -24.49
CA LEU A 203 3.01 0.00 -23.18
C LEU A 203 4.29 -0.73 -22.77
N ALA A 204 4.93 -0.25 -21.71
CA ALA A 204 6.17 -0.79 -21.16
C ALA A 204 5.88 -1.65 -19.93
N ALA A 205 6.13 -2.96 -20.00
CA ALA A 205 5.94 -3.88 -18.88
C ALA A 205 6.80 -5.14 -19.05
N PRO A 206 7.07 -5.93 -17.98
CA PRO A 206 7.76 -7.21 -18.10
C PRO A 206 7.01 -8.21 -18.99
N LYS A 207 5.66 -8.20 -18.89
CA LYS A 207 4.76 -9.12 -19.61
C LYS A 207 3.47 -8.41 -19.99
N ILE A 208 2.75 -8.98 -20.95
CA ILE A 208 1.40 -8.56 -21.36
C ILE A 208 0.52 -9.80 -21.53
N THR A 209 -0.75 -9.72 -21.14
CA THR A 209 -1.70 -10.80 -21.41
C THR A 209 -2.06 -10.86 -22.90
N GLU A 210 -2.40 -12.05 -23.42
CA GLU A 210 -2.76 -12.22 -24.84
C GLU A 210 -3.91 -11.30 -25.29
N ASN A 211 -4.98 -11.21 -24.47
CA ASN A 211 -6.12 -10.33 -24.77
C ASN A 211 -5.71 -8.84 -24.79
N ALA A 212 -4.84 -8.42 -23.88
CA ALA A 212 -4.34 -7.06 -23.84
C ALA A 212 -3.43 -6.78 -25.05
N LYS A 213 -2.62 -7.74 -25.47
CA LYS A 213 -1.76 -7.64 -26.64
C LYS A 213 -2.57 -7.49 -27.92
N THR A 214 -3.59 -8.31 -28.13
CA THR A 214 -4.49 -8.20 -29.28
C THR A 214 -5.15 -6.81 -29.32
N MET A 215 -5.72 -6.35 -28.20
CA MET A 215 -6.35 -5.02 -28.14
C MET A 215 -5.34 -3.89 -28.41
N LEU A 216 -4.12 -4.01 -27.91
CA LEU A 216 -3.04 -3.05 -28.10
C LEU A 216 -2.70 -2.90 -29.59
N GLU A 217 -2.51 -4.04 -30.27
CA GLU A 217 -2.21 -4.11 -31.70
C GLU A 217 -3.37 -3.60 -32.58
N ASP A 218 -4.62 -3.96 -32.23
CA ASP A 218 -5.83 -3.50 -32.93
C ASP A 218 -5.97 -1.96 -32.88
N TRP A 219 -5.45 -1.34 -31.82
CA TRP A 219 -5.45 0.12 -31.69
C TRP A 219 -4.20 0.79 -32.24
N GLY A 220 -3.29 0.02 -32.83
CA GLY A 220 -2.03 0.51 -33.44
C GLY A 220 -1.01 0.98 -32.40
N PHE A 221 -1.07 0.45 -31.18
CA PHE A 221 -0.10 0.72 -30.12
C PHE A 221 0.97 -0.38 -30.06
N GLU A 222 2.06 -0.10 -29.36
CA GLU A 222 3.22 -0.96 -29.30
C GLU A 222 3.46 -1.50 -27.88
N PHE A 223 3.98 -2.71 -27.78
CA PHE A 223 4.44 -3.28 -26.52
C PHE A 223 5.96 -3.31 -26.44
N LYS A 224 6.50 -2.91 -25.30
CA LYS A 224 7.93 -3.01 -25.00
C LYS A 224 8.15 -3.80 -23.73
N SER A 225 8.86 -4.94 -23.83
CA SER A 225 9.20 -5.73 -22.65
C SER A 225 10.33 -5.06 -21.89
N ILE A 226 9.98 -4.46 -20.74
CA ILE A 226 10.93 -3.77 -19.85
C ILE A 226 10.65 -4.24 -18.42
N ASN A 227 11.70 -4.66 -17.71
CA ASN A 227 11.61 -5.01 -16.29
C ASN A 227 11.84 -3.77 -15.43
N PRO A 228 11.13 -3.65 -14.27
CA PRO A 228 11.43 -2.60 -13.31
C PRO A 228 12.85 -2.73 -12.76
N PRO A 229 13.49 -1.62 -12.35
CA PRO A 229 14.83 -1.65 -11.80
C PRO A 229 14.88 -2.42 -10.48
N LYS A 230 15.97 -3.17 -10.26
CA LYS A 230 16.23 -3.96 -9.05
C LYS A 230 17.30 -3.25 -8.21
N TYR A 231 16.91 -2.36 -7.32
CA TYR A 231 17.87 -1.62 -6.49
C TYR A 231 18.52 -2.47 -5.38
N PHE A 232 17.89 -3.57 -4.96
CA PHE A 232 18.45 -4.40 -3.87
C PHE A 232 19.78 -5.05 -4.24
N GLU A 233 20.05 -5.33 -5.52
CA GLU A 233 21.36 -5.85 -5.96
C GLU A 233 22.51 -4.84 -5.78
N GLU A 234 22.23 -3.53 -5.75
CA GLU A 234 23.23 -2.50 -5.48
C GLU A 234 23.45 -2.29 -3.97
N HIS A 235 22.43 -2.48 -3.15
CA HIS A 235 22.53 -2.41 -1.69
C HIS A 235 23.36 -3.56 -1.14
N ASP A 236 23.15 -4.79 -1.61
CA ASP A 236 23.93 -5.96 -1.23
C ASP A 236 25.42 -5.83 -1.61
N LYS A 237 25.75 -5.11 -2.69
CA LYS A 237 27.13 -4.84 -3.08
C LYS A 237 27.82 -3.77 -2.24
N LYS A 238 27.08 -2.87 -1.60
CA LYS A 238 27.57 -1.80 -0.75
C LYS A 238 27.57 -2.14 0.74
N GLN A 239 26.75 -3.10 1.15
CA GLN A 239 26.71 -3.61 2.49
C GLN A 239 27.83 -4.64 2.62
N ALA A 240 28.91 -4.32 3.36
CA ALA A 240 29.88 -5.31 3.78
C ALA A 240 29.10 -6.46 4.44
N ARG A 241 29.26 -7.70 3.95
CA ARG A 241 28.74 -8.88 4.63
C ARG A 241 29.21 -8.82 6.07
N LEU A 242 28.27 -8.62 6.96
CA LEU A 242 28.48 -8.94 8.35
C LEU A 242 28.51 -10.47 8.38
N ASP A 243 29.71 -11.02 8.37
CA ASP A 243 29.95 -12.42 8.69
C ASP A 243 29.61 -12.57 10.17
N PHE A 244 28.34 -12.89 10.44
CA PHE A 244 27.91 -13.34 11.74
C PHE A 244 28.04 -14.86 11.77
N PHE A 245 28.82 -15.31 12.72
CA PHE A 245 29.07 -16.70 13.17
C PHE A 245 30.15 -17.48 12.36
N ASP A 246 31.40 -17.35 12.85
CA ASP A 246 32.20 -18.52 13.20
C ASP A 246 31.96 -18.92 14.67
#